data_433a8cc94029135b742afc91515080a4
#
_entry.id   433a8cc94029135b742afc91515080a4
#
_cell.length_a   1.000
_cell.length_b   1.000
_cell.length_c   1.000
_cell.angle_alpha   90.00
_cell.angle_beta   90.00
_cell.angle_gamma   90.00
#
_symmetry.space_group_name_H-M   'P 1'
#
loop_
_entity.id
_entity.type
_entity.pdbx_description
1 polymer ?
#
loop_
_entity_poly.entity_id
_entity_poly.type
_entity_poly.pdbx_seq_one_letter_code
_entity_poly.pdbx_strand_id
1 'polypeptide(L)'
;MRLNILKITIFIFNQNSFKLIEKTSKDLSRYYLDLEKKYGAHDYHPLPVVLEKGEGVFMWDVNGKKYYDFLSAYSAVNQGHCHPELVSLIKNQAETLTLTSRAFHNNKLGEYMEFATKLFGFDQLLPMNTGAEGVETSIKLSRKWGYLKKKVDENQAKIVVCNNNFHGRTTTVISFSSDPGSKDFFGPHTPGFIHIPHGEISALENEFKKDKNIV
;
A
#
# COMPACT_ATOMS: atom_id res chain seq x y z
N MET A 1 1.37 -38.85 5.26
CA MET A 1 0.88 -37.45 5.26
C MET A 1 1.66 -36.67 4.18
N ARG A 2 1.12 -36.57 2.97
CA ARG A 2 1.82 -35.95 1.84
C ARG A 2 1.47 -34.47 1.82
N LEU A 3 2.47 -33.60 2.02
CA LEU A 3 2.34 -32.17 1.80
C LEU A 3 2.03 -31.92 0.31
N ASN A 4 0.86 -31.42 0.02
CA ASN A 4 0.55 -30.83 -1.29
C ASN A 4 1.26 -29.48 -1.37
N ILE A 5 2.34 -29.44 -2.12
CA ILE A 5 3.01 -28.20 -2.50
C ILE A 5 2.02 -27.40 -3.36
N LEU A 6 1.62 -26.25 -2.85
CA LEU A 6 0.82 -25.27 -3.60
C LEU A 6 1.56 -24.93 -4.90
N LYS A 7 1.05 -25.39 -6.02
CA LYS A 7 1.49 -24.91 -7.33
C LYS A 7 1.07 -23.46 -7.47
N ILE A 8 1.99 -22.55 -7.24
CA ILE A 8 1.86 -21.16 -7.72
C ILE A 8 1.95 -21.26 -9.24
N THR A 9 0.81 -21.36 -9.88
CA THR A 9 0.71 -21.28 -11.35
C THR A 9 0.83 -19.81 -11.70
N ILE A 10 2.02 -19.38 -12.12
CA ILE A 10 2.19 -18.12 -12.83
C ILE A 10 1.39 -18.29 -14.12
N PHE A 11 0.25 -17.61 -14.21
CA PHE A 11 -0.49 -17.50 -15.47
C PHE A 11 0.34 -16.67 -16.44
N ILE A 12 1.18 -17.34 -17.23
CA ILE A 12 1.71 -16.75 -18.47
C ILE A 12 0.52 -16.73 -19.43
N PHE A 13 -0.03 -15.54 -19.65
CA PHE A 13 -1.04 -15.35 -20.69
C PHE A 13 -0.41 -15.64 -22.04
N ASN A 14 -0.61 -16.85 -22.55
CA ASN A 14 -0.28 -17.18 -23.92
C ASN A 14 -1.29 -16.49 -24.82
N GLN A 15 -0.84 -15.57 -25.66
CA GLN A 15 -1.68 -14.81 -26.60
C GLN A 15 -2.54 -15.68 -27.53
N ASN A 16 -2.26 -16.95 -27.65
CA ASN A 16 -3.00 -17.90 -28.49
C ASN A 16 -4.18 -18.60 -27.81
N SER A 17 -4.43 -18.35 -26.52
CA SER A 17 -5.59 -18.94 -25.81
C SER A 17 -6.83 -18.05 -25.81
N PHE A 18 -6.75 -16.85 -26.35
CA PHE A 18 -7.92 -16.07 -26.71
C PHE A 18 -8.51 -16.63 -28.02
N LYS A 19 -9.26 -17.72 -27.96
CA LYS A 19 -10.35 -17.87 -28.93
C LYS A 19 -11.25 -16.67 -28.70
N LEU A 20 -11.08 -15.65 -29.54
CA LEU A 20 -12.08 -14.62 -29.70
C LEU A 20 -13.41 -15.34 -29.97
N ILE A 21 -14.23 -15.43 -28.94
CA ILE A 21 -15.66 -15.49 -29.17
C ILE A 21 -15.92 -14.17 -29.88
N GLU A 22 -16.28 -14.19 -31.13
CA GLU A 22 -16.87 -13.06 -31.85
C GLU A 22 -18.10 -12.61 -31.05
N LYS A 23 -17.86 -11.87 -30.00
CA LYS A 23 -18.88 -11.10 -29.30
C LYS A 23 -19.03 -9.82 -30.09
N THR A 24 -20.10 -9.80 -30.91
CA THR A 24 -20.76 -8.55 -31.29
C THR A 24 -20.61 -7.54 -30.14
N SER A 25 -20.29 -6.32 -30.48
CA SER A 25 -19.91 -5.14 -29.66
C SER A 25 -20.79 -4.80 -28.46
N LYS A 26 -21.36 -5.75 -27.77
CA LYS A 26 -22.12 -5.57 -26.53
C LYS A 26 -21.25 -5.81 -25.33
N ASP A 27 -20.66 -4.68 -24.87
CA ASP A 27 -20.26 -4.43 -23.52
C ASP A 27 -19.21 -5.38 -22.94
N LEU A 28 -17.96 -5.24 -23.42
CA LEU A 28 -16.80 -5.88 -22.80
C LEU A 28 -16.70 -5.56 -21.31
N SER A 29 -17.08 -4.35 -20.91
CA SER A 29 -17.11 -3.96 -19.49
C SER A 29 -17.97 -4.90 -18.67
N ARG A 30 -19.16 -5.26 -19.16
CA ARG A 30 -20.06 -6.17 -18.44
C ARG A 30 -19.44 -7.55 -18.23
N TYR A 31 -18.73 -8.06 -19.21
CA TYR A 31 -18.03 -9.34 -19.09
C TYR A 31 -17.01 -9.34 -17.94
N TYR A 32 -16.16 -8.31 -17.88
CA TYR A 32 -15.15 -8.20 -16.81
C TYR A 32 -15.76 -7.94 -15.43
N LEU A 33 -16.79 -7.08 -15.35
CA LEU A 33 -17.52 -6.82 -14.13
C LEU A 33 -18.21 -8.09 -13.57
N ASP A 34 -18.80 -8.91 -14.45
CA ASP A 34 -19.42 -10.18 -14.05
C ASP A 34 -18.38 -11.20 -13.56
N LEU A 35 -17.16 -11.21 -14.15
CA LEU A 35 -16.05 -12.04 -13.65
C LEU A 35 -15.62 -11.60 -12.27
N GLU A 36 -15.40 -10.31 -12.06
CA GLU A 36 -14.98 -9.77 -10.78
C GLU A 36 -16.07 -10.00 -9.71
N LYS A 37 -17.32 -9.75 -10.04
CA LYS A 37 -18.47 -10.05 -9.16
C LYS A 37 -18.56 -11.53 -8.78
N LYS A 38 -18.26 -12.43 -9.71
CA LYS A 38 -18.35 -13.88 -9.47
C LYS A 38 -17.21 -14.43 -8.62
N TYR A 39 -16.00 -13.91 -8.80
CA TYR A 39 -14.78 -14.49 -8.24
C TYR A 39 -14.08 -13.57 -7.22
N GLY A 40 -14.43 -12.28 -7.16
CA GLY A 40 -13.89 -11.33 -6.19
C GLY A 40 -14.54 -11.44 -4.80
N ALA A 41 -13.86 -10.95 -3.79
CA ALA A 41 -14.30 -10.98 -2.39
C ALA A 41 -15.24 -9.82 -2.00
N HIS A 42 -15.61 -8.94 -2.91
CA HIS A 42 -16.54 -7.81 -2.72
C HIS A 42 -16.22 -6.88 -1.54
N ASP A 43 -14.95 -6.67 -1.29
CA ASP A 43 -14.45 -5.78 -0.24
C ASP A 43 -14.49 -4.29 -0.62
N TYR A 44 -14.74 -4.00 -1.90
CA TYR A 44 -14.91 -2.66 -2.47
C TYR A 44 -16.17 -2.55 -3.31
N HIS A 45 -16.59 -1.29 -3.52
CA HIS A 45 -17.63 -0.93 -4.49
C HIS A 45 -17.04 0.00 -5.56
N PRO A 46 -16.22 -0.53 -6.49
CA PRO A 46 -15.58 0.29 -7.51
C PRO A 46 -16.61 0.86 -8.49
N LEU A 47 -16.24 1.97 -9.14
CA LEU A 47 -17.03 2.51 -10.25
C LEU A 47 -17.13 1.46 -11.37
N PRO A 48 -18.27 1.37 -12.09
CA PRO A 48 -18.47 0.37 -13.14
C PRO A 48 -17.74 0.73 -14.44
N VAL A 49 -16.44 0.97 -14.33
CA VAL A 49 -15.53 1.31 -15.43
C VAL A 49 -14.37 0.32 -15.43
N VAL A 50 -14.18 -0.39 -16.54
CA VAL A 50 -13.11 -1.37 -16.69
C VAL A 50 -11.98 -0.76 -17.52
N LEU A 51 -10.93 -0.29 -16.84
CA LEU A 51 -9.79 0.36 -17.47
C LEU A 51 -8.83 -0.67 -18.07
N GLU A 52 -8.30 -0.40 -19.27
CA GLU A 52 -7.39 -1.29 -19.98
C GLU A 52 -6.06 -0.62 -20.33
N LYS A 53 -6.07 0.68 -20.64
CA LYS A 53 -4.89 1.41 -21.11
C LYS A 53 -4.71 2.71 -20.33
N GLY A 54 -3.45 3.09 -20.09
CA GLY A 54 -3.08 4.39 -19.57
C GLY A 54 -1.90 5.00 -20.33
N GLU A 55 -1.90 6.33 -20.50
CA GLU A 55 -0.81 7.09 -21.12
C GLU A 55 -0.82 8.53 -20.62
N GLY A 56 0.22 8.95 -19.94
CA GLY A 56 0.28 10.28 -19.31
C GLY A 56 -0.87 10.49 -18.33
N VAL A 57 -1.69 11.50 -18.55
CA VAL A 57 -2.87 11.82 -17.73
C VAL A 57 -4.16 11.15 -18.21
N PHE A 58 -4.08 10.28 -19.19
CA PHE A 58 -5.25 9.67 -19.81
C PHE A 58 -5.35 8.18 -19.51
N MET A 59 -6.58 7.71 -19.38
CA MET A 59 -6.93 6.29 -19.32
C MET A 59 -8.00 5.96 -20.36
N TRP A 60 -8.07 4.70 -20.77
CA TRP A 60 -9.12 4.19 -21.66
C TRP A 60 -9.72 2.94 -21.05
N ASP A 61 -11.04 2.83 -21.17
CA ASP A 61 -11.72 1.60 -20.81
C ASP A 61 -11.65 0.56 -21.96
N VAL A 62 -12.07 -0.64 -21.65
CA VAL A 62 -12.10 -1.78 -22.60
C VAL A 62 -13.01 -1.58 -23.80
N ASN A 63 -13.88 -0.55 -23.79
CA ASN A 63 -14.72 -0.15 -24.93
C ASN A 63 -14.10 1.01 -25.71
N GLY A 64 -12.90 1.46 -25.35
CA GLY A 64 -12.15 2.52 -26.01
C GLY A 64 -12.53 3.95 -25.60
N LYS A 65 -13.40 4.13 -24.59
CA LYS A 65 -13.73 5.46 -24.09
C LYS A 65 -12.56 6.03 -23.29
N LYS A 66 -12.20 7.28 -23.58
CA LYS A 66 -11.11 8.02 -22.97
C LYS A 66 -11.57 8.79 -21.75
N TYR A 67 -10.74 8.79 -20.71
CA TYR A 67 -10.94 9.51 -19.44
C TYR A 67 -9.69 10.31 -19.08
N TYR A 68 -9.86 11.41 -18.35
CA TYR A 68 -8.79 12.04 -17.60
C TYR A 68 -8.64 11.34 -16.23
N ASP A 69 -7.43 11.05 -15.83
CA ASP A 69 -7.15 10.51 -14.50
C ASP A 69 -6.84 11.64 -13.51
N PHE A 70 -7.83 12.04 -12.73
CA PHE A 70 -7.68 13.00 -11.63
C PHE A 70 -7.42 12.33 -10.27
N LEU A 71 -7.43 10.99 -10.22
CA LEU A 71 -7.19 10.24 -9.00
C LEU A 71 -5.72 9.81 -8.87
N SER A 72 -5.07 9.47 -9.99
CA SER A 72 -3.67 9.02 -10.08
C SER A 72 -3.34 7.91 -9.08
N ALA A 73 -4.25 6.96 -8.88
CA ALA A 73 -4.14 5.90 -7.86
C ALA A 73 -3.75 6.46 -6.47
N TYR A 74 -4.44 7.51 -6.01
CA TYR A 74 -4.15 8.26 -4.79
C TYR A 74 -2.73 8.86 -4.78
N SER A 75 -2.32 9.46 -5.89
CA SER A 75 -1.00 10.07 -6.15
C SER A 75 0.16 9.07 -6.35
N ALA A 76 -0.10 7.78 -6.43
CA ALA A 76 0.94 6.78 -6.73
C ALA A 76 1.45 6.88 -8.19
N VAL A 77 0.61 7.37 -9.12
CA VAL A 77 0.91 7.54 -10.54
C VAL A 77 1.11 9.03 -10.88
N ASN A 78 1.78 9.78 -10.00
CA ASN A 78 1.98 11.22 -10.16
C ASN A 78 2.89 11.61 -11.33
N GLN A 79 3.66 10.69 -11.89
CA GLN A 79 4.47 10.86 -13.10
C GLN A 79 3.67 10.60 -14.40
N GLY A 80 2.40 10.23 -14.26
CA GLY A 80 1.56 9.79 -15.36
C GLY A 80 1.70 8.31 -15.68
N HIS A 81 0.69 7.79 -16.38
CA HIS A 81 0.65 6.39 -16.80
C HIS A 81 1.73 6.10 -17.84
N CYS A 82 2.40 4.97 -17.70
CA CYS A 82 3.38 4.45 -18.66
C CYS A 82 4.49 5.46 -19.01
N HIS A 83 5.00 6.23 -18.03
CA HIS A 83 6.09 7.17 -18.25
C HIS A 83 7.27 6.45 -18.93
N PRO A 84 7.75 6.90 -20.11
CA PRO A 84 8.66 6.12 -20.95
C PRO A 84 9.99 5.80 -20.26
N GLU A 85 10.56 6.73 -19.50
CA GLU A 85 11.80 6.48 -18.76
C GLU A 85 11.60 5.43 -17.65
N LEU A 86 10.51 5.50 -16.88
CA LEU A 86 10.23 4.53 -15.82
C LEU A 86 9.99 3.13 -16.41
N VAL A 87 9.25 3.05 -17.52
CA VAL A 87 9.01 1.78 -18.21
C VAL A 87 10.32 1.19 -18.74
N SER A 88 11.20 2.02 -19.31
CA SER A 88 12.53 1.59 -19.79
C SER A 88 13.39 1.06 -18.64
N LEU A 89 13.44 1.78 -17.50
CA LEU A 89 14.21 1.35 -16.33
C LEU A 89 13.71 0.01 -15.78
N ILE A 90 12.38 -0.18 -15.69
CA ILE A 90 11.80 -1.45 -15.22
C ILE A 90 12.15 -2.60 -16.17
N LYS A 91 12.04 -2.40 -17.49
CA LYS A 91 12.40 -3.42 -18.49
C LYS A 91 13.87 -3.82 -18.36
N ASN A 92 14.77 -2.85 -18.36
CA ASN A 92 16.22 -3.10 -18.27
C ASN A 92 16.58 -3.81 -16.95
N GLN A 93 15.98 -3.40 -15.83
CA GLN A 93 16.26 -4.04 -14.55
C GLN A 93 15.68 -5.46 -14.48
N ALA A 94 14.49 -5.69 -15.04
CA ALA A 94 13.87 -7.01 -15.08
C ALA A 94 14.68 -8.03 -15.91
N GLU A 95 15.35 -7.56 -16.97
CA GLU A 95 16.25 -8.37 -17.80
C GLU A 95 17.62 -8.62 -17.13
N THR A 96 18.00 -7.81 -16.14
CA THR A 96 19.31 -7.90 -15.46
C THR A 96 19.21 -8.72 -14.17
N LEU A 97 18.32 -8.32 -13.26
CA LEU A 97 18.12 -8.96 -11.96
C LEU A 97 16.76 -8.56 -11.38
N THR A 98 15.86 -9.51 -11.22
CA THR A 98 14.49 -9.25 -10.76
C THR A 98 14.37 -9.14 -9.26
N LEU A 99 14.99 -10.06 -8.50
CA LEU A 99 14.85 -10.12 -7.05
C LEU A 99 16.06 -10.76 -6.40
N THR A 100 16.51 -10.17 -5.28
CA THR A 100 17.45 -10.79 -4.35
C THR A 100 16.80 -10.87 -2.97
N SER A 101 17.11 -11.93 -2.21
CA SER A 101 16.80 -11.95 -0.78
C SER A 101 17.61 -10.89 -0.04
N ARG A 102 17.11 -10.39 1.10
CA ARG A 102 17.90 -9.56 2.04
C ARG A 102 19.08 -10.31 2.68
N ALA A 103 19.23 -11.58 2.42
CA ALA A 103 20.44 -12.31 2.74
C ALA A 103 21.67 -11.86 1.90
N PHE A 104 21.44 -11.13 0.81
CA PHE A 104 22.47 -10.62 -0.06
C PHE A 104 22.39 -9.10 -0.20
N HIS A 105 23.51 -8.50 -0.53
CA HIS A 105 23.56 -7.11 -1.00
C HIS A 105 23.32 -7.05 -2.51
N ASN A 106 22.85 -5.89 -2.99
CA ASN A 106 22.79 -5.59 -4.41
C ASN A 106 23.28 -4.14 -4.65
N ASN A 107 23.61 -3.84 -5.88
CA ASN A 107 24.21 -2.56 -6.25
C ASN A 107 23.20 -1.40 -6.34
N LYS A 108 21.89 -1.64 -6.22
CA LYS A 108 20.86 -0.59 -6.36
C LYS A 108 20.37 -0.06 -5.02
N LEU A 109 20.30 -0.92 -4.02
CA LEU A 109 19.71 -0.54 -2.74
C LEU A 109 20.54 0.52 -2.00
N GLY A 110 21.88 0.40 -2.01
CA GLY A 110 22.76 1.38 -1.39
C GLY A 110 22.68 2.76 -2.05
N GLU A 111 22.71 2.81 -3.38
CA GLU A 111 22.53 4.05 -4.17
C GLU A 111 21.17 4.71 -3.86
N TYR A 112 20.12 3.94 -3.79
CA TYR A 112 18.77 4.44 -3.43
C TYR A 112 18.74 5.01 -2.00
N MET A 113 19.33 4.30 -1.03
CA MET A 113 19.37 4.75 0.37
C MET A 113 20.15 6.05 0.50
N GLU A 114 21.29 6.18 -0.15
CA GLU A 114 22.09 7.40 -0.17
C GLU A 114 21.31 8.58 -0.76
N PHE A 115 20.67 8.38 -1.90
CA PHE A 115 19.86 9.41 -2.53
C PHE A 115 18.71 9.85 -1.63
N ALA A 116 17.92 8.90 -1.10
CA ALA A 116 16.75 9.21 -0.32
C ALA A 116 17.08 9.85 1.04
N THR A 117 18.13 9.41 1.72
CA THR A 117 18.57 10.02 2.99
C THR A 117 19.03 11.46 2.79
N LYS A 118 19.78 11.74 1.72
CA LYS A 118 20.16 13.12 1.37
C LYS A 118 18.96 13.99 1.01
N LEU A 119 18.01 13.45 0.24
CA LEU A 119 16.82 14.17 -0.20
C LEU A 119 15.91 14.56 0.96
N PHE A 120 15.69 13.64 1.89
CA PHE A 120 14.75 13.82 2.99
C PHE A 120 15.41 14.33 4.30
N GLY A 121 16.74 14.42 4.36
CA GLY A 121 17.46 14.92 5.53
C GLY A 121 17.48 13.96 6.71
N PHE A 122 17.52 12.65 6.49
CA PHE A 122 17.62 11.63 7.52
C PHE A 122 18.96 10.87 7.44
N ASP A 123 19.42 10.35 8.58
CA ASP A 123 20.69 9.61 8.63
C ASP A 123 20.59 8.22 8.00
N GLN A 124 19.44 7.57 8.11
CA GLN A 124 19.23 6.19 7.68
C GLN A 124 17.83 5.97 7.11
N LEU A 125 17.72 5.00 6.22
CA LEU A 125 16.48 4.59 5.58
C LEU A 125 16.26 3.07 5.75
N LEU A 126 15.03 2.70 6.10
CA LEU A 126 14.58 1.31 6.13
C LEU A 126 13.41 1.14 5.16
N PRO A 127 13.62 0.66 3.93
CA PRO A 127 12.55 0.46 2.97
C PRO A 127 11.67 -0.75 3.34
N MET A 128 10.37 -0.62 3.09
CA MET A 128 9.36 -1.65 3.26
C MET A 128 8.62 -1.91 1.94
N ASN A 129 7.89 -3.02 1.84
CA ASN A 129 7.19 -3.38 0.61
C ASN A 129 5.90 -2.58 0.41
N THR A 130 5.23 -2.19 1.50
CA THR A 130 3.96 -1.45 1.46
C THR A 130 3.93 -0.33 2.50
N GLY A 131 3.01 0.64 2.31
CA GLY A 131 2.76 1.68 3.31
C GLY A 131 2.32 1.10 4.67
N ALA A 132 1.49 0.06 4.67
CA ALA A 132 1.07 -0.62 5.91
C ALA A 132 2.27 -1.23 6.66
N GLU A 133 3.19 -1.90 5.96
CA GLU A 133 4.42 -2.42 6.57
C GLU A 133 5.32 -1.30 7.11
N GLY A 134 5.39 -0.16 6.41
CA GLY A 134 6.11 1.03 6.88
C GLY A 134 5.53 1.55 8.20
N VAL A 135 4.21 1.66 8.29
CA VAL A 135 3.51 2.09 9.52
C VAL A 135 3.69 1.07 10.64
N GLU A 136 3.48 -0.22 10.40
CA GLU A 136 3.71 -1.28 11.39
C GLU A 136 5.15 -1.26 11.93
N THR A 137 6.11 -1.02 11.05
CA THR A 137 7.53 -0.94 11.42
C THR A 137 7.82 0.32 12.24
N SER A 138 7.25 1.47 11.89
CA SER A 138 7.42 2.71 12.65
C SER A 138 6.82 2.60 14.07
N ILE A 139 5.64 1.98 14.20
CA ILE A 139 5.02 1.68 15.50
C ILE A 139 5.95 0.79 16.36
N LYS A 140 6.48 -0.28 15.78
CA LYS A 140 7.43 -1.18 16.48
C LYS A 140 8.69 -0.44 16.91
N LEU A 141 9.27 0.38 16.04
CA LEU A 141 10.48 1.14 16.33
C LEU A 141 10.24 2.18 17.43
N SER A 142 9.14 2.94 17.37
CA SER A 142 8.77 3.91 18.39
C SER A 142 8.59 3.25 19.76
N ARG A 143 7.88 2.13 19.83
CA ARG A 143 7.72 1.37 21.08
C ARG A 143 9.07 0.88 21.62
N LYS A 144 9.90 0.29 20.76
CA LYS A 144 11.25 -0.18 21.18
C LYS A 144 12.12 0.97 21.67
N TRP A 145 12.10 2.12 21.00
CA TRP A 145 12.80 3.33 21.45
C TRP A 145 12.27 3.81 22.82
N GLY A 146 10.94 3.85 22.97
CA GLY A 146 10.28 4.22 24.22
C GLY A 146 10.76 3.39 25.40
N TYR A 147 10.79 2.07 25.26
CA TYR A 147 11.23 1.18 26.33
C TYR A 147 12.74 1.26 26.57
N LEU A 148 13.56 1.24 25.54
CA LEU A 148 15.02 1.15 25.70
C LEU A 148 15.69 2.52 25.97
N LYS A 149 15.17 3.60 25.41
CA LYS A 149 15.78 4.94 25.50
C LYS A 149 15.01 5.88 26.41
N LYS A 150 13.72 6.02 26.22
CA LYS A 150 12.87 6.89 27.03
C LYS A 150 12.52 6.31 28.39
N LYS A 151 12.74 4.99 28.62
CA LYS A 151 12.49 4.25 29.84
C LYS A 151 11.01 4.24 30.28
N VAL A 152 10.12 4.19 29.29
CA VAL A 152 8.71 3.87 29.51
C VAL A 152 8.60 2.44 30.01
N ASP A 153 7.74 2.17 30.97
CA ASP A 153 7.48 0.83 31.48
C ASP A 153 6.94 -0.09 30.38
N GLU A 154 7.29 -1.36 30.45
CA GLU A 154 6.88 -2.34 29.45
C GLU A 154 5.36 -2.35 29.26
N ASN A 155 4.91 -2.41 28.00
CA ASN A 155 3.51 -2.35 27.59
C ASN A 155 2.76 -1.04 27.89
N GLN A 156 3.43 0.03 28.32
CA GLN A 156 2.83 1.34 28.59
C GLN A 156 3.06 2.37 27.48
N ALA A 157 3.88 2.06 26.47
CA ALA A 157 4.15 2.98 25.36
C ALA A 157 2.88 3.32 24.58
N LYS A 158 2.67 4.61 24.33
CA LYS A 158 1.51 5.15 23.61
C LYS A 158 1.94 5.91 22.36
N ILE A 159 1.13 5.83 21.33
CA ILE A 159 1.34 6.51 20.05
C ILE A 159 0.12 7.37 19.75
N VAL A 160 0.36 8.64 19.41
CA VAL A 160 -0.69 9.56 19.01
C VAL A 160 -1.01 9.36 17.54
N VAL A 161 -2.29 9.28 17.21
CA VAL A 161 -2.83 9.14 15.87
C VAL A 161 -3.92 10.17 15.61
N CYS A 162 -4.08 10.60 14.37
CA CYS A 162 -5.16 11.50 14.01
C CYS A 162 -6.49 10.75 13.80
N ASN A 163 -7.61 11.39 14.10
CA ASN A 163 -8.92 10.92 13.66
C ASN A 163 -8.99 10.89 12.12
N ASN A 164 -9.85 10.03 11.58
CA ASN A 164 -10.07 9.85 10.15
C ASN A 164 -8.79 9.47 9.37
N ASN A 165 -7.88 8.76 10.04
CA ASN A 165 -6.66 8.25 9.41
C ASN A 165 -6.94 7.01 8.57
N PHE A 166 -6.04 6.77 7.60
CA PHE A 166 -5.96 5.51 6.89
C PHE A 166 -4.49 5.10 6.75
N HIS A 167 -4.13 3.98 7.37
CA HIS A 167 -2.76 3.44 7.35
C HIS A 167 -2.67 2.01 6.83
N GLY A 168 -3.73 1.50 6.23
CA GLY A 168 -3.81 0.12 5.72
C GLY A 168 -4.87 -0.70 6.45
N ARG A 169 -4.76 -2.03 6.36
CA ARG A 169 -5.79 -2.97 6.82
C ARG A 169 -5.25 -4.11 7.67
N THR A 170 -4.05 -3.99 8.20
CA THR A 170 -3.51 -4.95 9.17
C THR A 170 -4.19 -4.79 10.53
N THR A 171 -4.14 -5.81 11.36
CA THR A 171 -4.81 -5.82 12.67
C THR A 171 -4.37 -4.69 13.58
N THR A 172 -3.09 -4.25 13.52
CA THR A 172 -2.62 -3.11 14.31
C THR A 172 -3.18 -1.79 13.77
N VAL A 173 -3.10 -1.53 12.47
CA VAL A 173 -3.53 -0.23 11.92
C VAL A 173 -5.05 -0.04 11.99
N ILE A 174 -5.86 -1.10 11.88
CA ILE A 174 -7.31 -0.98 12.09
C ILE A 174 -7.66 -0.73 13.56
N SER A 175 -6.78 -1.11 14.50
CA SER A 175 -7.01 -0.90 15.93
C SER A 175 -7.14 0.59 16.29
N PHE A 176 -6.53 1.46 15.53
CA PHE A 176 -6.64 2.91 15.68
C PHE A 176 -7.37 3.61 14.52
N SER A 177 -8.11 2.87 13.72
CA SER A 177 -9.05 3.48 12.78
C SER A 177 -10.22 4.11 13.52
N SER A 178 -10.69 5.26 13.04
CA SER A 178 -11.95 5.87 13.47
C SER A 178 -13.14 5.49 12.58
N ASP A 179 -12.90 4.68 11.54
CA ASP A 179 -13.93 4.16 10.64
C ASP A 179 -14.48 2.83 11.18
N PRO A 180 -15.78 2.77 11.58
CA PRO A 180 -16.40 1.54 12.06
C PRO A 180 -16.33 0.40 11.03
N GLY A 181 -16.49 0.70 9.73
CA GLY A 181 -16.43 -0.31 8.68
C GLY A 181 -15.09 -1.01 8.56
N SER A 182 -14.01 -0.33 8.96
CA SER A 182 -12.65 -0.89 8.96
C SER A 182 -12.29 -1.57 10.29
N LYS A 183 -13.04 -1.33 11.37
CA LYS A 183 -12.67 -1.69 12.74
C LYS A 183 -13.60 -2.72 13.38
N ASP A 184 -14.91 -2.57 13.21
CA ASP A 184 -15.90 -3.37 13.94
C ASP A 184 -15.80 -4.84 13.53
N PHE A 185 -15.92 -5.72 14.54
CA PHE A 185 -15.85 -7.19 14.41
C PHE A 185 -14.49 -7.76 13.98
N PHE A 186 -13.42 -6.95 13.93
CA PHE A 186 -12.05 -7.40 13.61
C PHE A 186 -11.12 -7.46 14.85
N GLY A 187 -11.67 -7.35 16.07
CA GLY A 187 -10.91 -7.48 17.31
C GLY A 187 -10.39 -8.90 17.58
N PRO A 188 -9.50 -9.08 18.59
CA PRO A 188 -9.09 -8.09 19.58
C PRO A 188 -8.15 -7.03 19.03
N HIS A 189 -8.34 -5.79 19.46
CA HIS A 189 -7.57 -4.65 18.96
C HIS A 189 -6.26 -4.45 19.73
N THR A 190 -5.22 -4.03 19.01
CA THR A 190 -3.92 -3.65 19.60
C THR A 190 -4.07 -2.36 20.41
N PRO A 191 -3.68 -2.33 21.70
CA PRO A 191 -3.80 -1.14 22.56
C PRO A 191 -2.66 -0.14 22.37
N GLY A 192 -2.78 1.03 23.05
CA GLY A 192 -1.71 2.02 23.14
C GLY A 192 -1.78 3.13 22.10
N PHE A 193 -2.97 3.46 21.64
CA PHE A 193 -3.19 4.57 20.70
C PHE A 193 -4.06 5.66 21.33
N ILE A 194 -3.67 6.93 21.10
CA ILE A 194 -4.39 8.13 21.54
C ILE A 194 -4.83 8.87 20.29
N HIS A 195 -6.12 9.16 20.21
CA HIS A 195 -6.71 9.86 19.06
C HIS A 195 -6.78 11.36 19.30
N ILE A 196 -6.35 12.15 18.31
CA ILE A 196 -6.50 13.61 18.28
C ILE A 196 -7.15 14.06 16.98
N PRO A 197 -7.79 15.25 16.94
CA PRO A 197 -8.24 15.83 15.68
C PRO A 197 -7.07 16.16 14.76
N HIS A 198 -7.26 15.91 13.45
CA HIS A 198 -6.24 16.25 12.45
C HIS A 198 -6.07 17.78 12.35
N GLY A 199 -4.81 18.25 12.35
CA GLY A 199 -4.47 19.68 12.20
C GLY A 199 -4.55 20.50 13.50
N GLU A 200 -4.97 19.92 14.63
CA GLU A 200 -5.02 20.62 15.91
C GLU A 200 -3.73 20.42 16.72
N ILE A 201 -2.75 21.32 16.53
CA ILE A 201 -1.45 21.28 17.23
C ILE A 201 -1.62 21.35 18.74
N SER A 202 -2.56 22.17 19.23
CA SER A 202 -2.85 22.28 20.68
C SER A 202 -3.30 20.96 21.31
N ALA A 203 -4.06 20.13 20.58
CA ALA A 203 -4.45 18.81 21.05
C ALA A 203 -3.23 17.89 21.22
N LEU A 204 -2.30 17.91 20.25
CA LEU A 204 -1.05 17.16 20.33
C LEU A 204 -0.19 17.61 21.53
N GLU A 205 0.03 18.92 21.68
CA GLU A 205 0.79 19.48 22.81
C GLU A 205 0.18 19.10 24.16
N ASN A 206 -1.13 19.13 24.29
CA ASN A 206 -1.84 18.77 25.51
C ASN A 206 -1.64 17.30 25.87
N GLU A 207 -1.71 16.38 24.89
CA GLU A 207 -1.47 14.96 25.15
C GLU A 207 0.00 14.72 25.59
N PHE A 208 0.99 15.37 24.98
CA PHE A 208 2.38 15.26 25.41
C PHE A 208 2.65 15.81 26.81
N LYS A 209 1.93 16.87 27.23
CA LYS A 209 2.02 17.40 28.62
C LYS A 209 1.37 16.45 29.62
N LYS A 210 0.30 15.77 29.22
CA LYS A 210 -0.52 14.92 30.10
C LYS A 210 0.08 13.53 30.30
N ASP A 211 0.70 12.96 29.26
CA ASP A 211 1.16 11.56 29.26
C ASP A 211 2.62 11.44 28.81
N LYS A 212 3.47 11.05 29.75
CA LYS A 212 4.91 10.85 29.52
C LYS A 212 5.23 9.56 28.76
N ASN A 213 4.26 8.66 28.60
CA ASN A 213 4.42 7.37 27.92
C ASN A 213 4.25 7.47 26.41
N ILE A 214 3.94 8.65 25.85
CA ILE A 214 3.88 8.85 24.40
C ILE A 214 5.28 8.75 23.82
N VAL A 215 5.44 7.96 22.76
CA VAL A 215 6.72 7.63 22.14
C VAL A 215 6.73 7.97 20.65
#